data_6a7ad628f07551fd4ccf60bf8b3b84cd
#
_entry.id   6a7ad628f07551fd4ccf60bf8b3b84cd
#
_cell.length_a   1.000
_cell.length_b   1.000
_cell.length_c   1.000
_cell.angle_alpha   90.00
_cell.angle_beta   90.00
_cell.angle_gamma   90.00
#
_symmetry.space_group_name_H-M   'P 1'
#
loop_
_entity.id
_entity.type
_entity.pdbx_description
1 polymer ?
#
loop_
_entity_poly.entity_id
_entity_poly.type
_entity_poly.pdbx_seq_one_letter_code
_entity_poly.pdbx_strand_id
1 'polypeptide(L)'
;MEGPETITSERETGNYHTSRPTSRVARSYKKIEDSFPPVVGTKTRGHSPQNAPGVMISAEPRHAMAEPEEGDTSAQPDDHGELKRLCPQIVEDRDPSVITRIGTCTTEIIKMDSEGMAPRMETEVGIPIVVARANGLDHASTQGEDTVPAATAHRCAEHLSVDERDQWPARRPTRSLKPVAALKETNPPLVLSGSLPAMVASQPSSESKRQSVRAAGWLPARRYTDLPSLGAGVYVCGANPFSSRTATTLMRRRKCRLIGAPLPIGPDGTHARTEKICPVFGIQPRGSREREDAAREGSKDYPGLVRGKSVFSMGDNPLEVSPARLPIRCGTIVHEVGIPYMDKRYQAAESAPSRETSRDVCIPMPRVVKKPDNYDQIQRMRESQPDLAITGMANANPPEARGIDTKWSVESTFAPTHGFANTRDILQLVTRSLRRSNVGDPGLYGQSEK
;
A
#
# COMPACT_ATOMS: atom_id res chain seq x y z
N MET A 1 -25.37 -17.90 -17.14
CA MET A 1 -24.74 -16.96 -16.21
C MET A 1 -23.29 -17.41 -16.07
N GLU A 2 -22.44 -16.82 -16.86
CA GLU A 2 -20.98 -17.04 -16.70
C GLU A 2 -20.54 -16.45 -15.36
N GLY A 3 -19.88 -17.27 -14.55
CA GLY A 3 -19.34 -16.84 -13.28
C GLY A 3 -18.32 -15.71 -13.47
N PRO A 4 -18.00 -14.91 -12.43
CA PRO A 4 -17.04 -13.82 -12.58
C PRO A 4 -15.70 -14.39 -13.02
N GLU A 5 -15.36 -14.17 -14.30
CA GLU A 5 -14.05 -14.54 -14.85
C GLU A 5 -12.94 -13.89 -14.03
N THR A 6 -12.26 -14.70 -13.25
CA THR A 6 -11.09 -14.27 -12.46
C THR A 6 -9.92 -13.95 -13.39
N ILE A 7 -9.05 -13.01 -12.97
CA ILE A 7 -7.77 -12.80 -13.65
C ILE A 7 -7.06 -14.14 -13.74
N THR A 8 -6.71 -14.54 -14.96
CA THR A 8 -5.86 -15.71 -15.18
C THR A 8 -4.45 -15.33 -14.66
N SER A 9 -4.13 -15.72 -13.45
CA SER A 9 -2.79 -15.53 -12.90
C SER A 9 -2.09 -16.87 -12.82
N GLU A 10 -0.95 -16.95 -13.43
CA GLU A 10 -0.03 -18.06 -13.27
C GLU A 10 0.67 -17.95 -11.93
N ARG A 11 1.02 -19.06 -11.30
CA ARG A 11 1.80 -19.09 -10.07
C ARG A 11 3.08 -19.85 -10.35
N GLU A 12 4.19 -19.19 -10.12
CA GLU A 12 5.50 -19.83 -10.07
C GLU A 12 5.88 -20.15 -8.61
N THR A 13 6.83 -21.01 -8.42
CA THR A 13 7.30 -21.43 -7.08
C THR A 13 8.78 -21.14 -6.88
N GLY A 14 9.34 -20.32 -7.77
CA GLY A 14 10.74 -19.99 -7.78
C GLY A 14 11.16 -18.90 -6.81
N ASN A 15 12.38 -18.45 -6.97
CA ASN A 15 13.00 -17.41 -6.15
C ASN A 15 12.63 -16.03 -6.69
N TYR A 16 11.56 -15.43 -6.16
CA TYR A 16 11.15 -14.08 -6.52
C TYR A 16 11.84 -13.03 -5.64
N HIS A 17 12.17 -11.91 -6.27
CA HIS A 17 12.73 -10.79 -5.54
C HIS A 17 11.64 -9.97 -4.86
N THR A 18 11.87 -9.61 -3.61
CA THR A 18 11.00 -8.71 -2.86
C THR A 18 11.81 -7.94 -1.83
N SER A 19 11.48 -6.67 -1.62
CA SER A 19 12.04 -5.88 -0.52
C SER A 19 11.65 -6.49 0.84
N ARG A 20 12.40 -6.17 1.88
CA ARG A 20 12.13 -6.73 3.21
C ARG A 20 10.81 -6.19 3.79
N PRO A 21 9.95 -7.05 4.34
CA PRO A 21 8.68 -6.64 4.96
C PRO A 21 8.87 -5.61 6.09
N THR A 22 9.94 -5.75 6.90
CA THR A 22 10.28 -4.82 7.98
C THR A 22 10.42 -3.37 7.51
N SER A 23 11.03 -3.14 6.36
CA SER A 23 11.17 -1.79 5.78
C SER A 23 9.82 -1.17 5.44
N ARG A 24 8.87 -1.96 4.92
CA ARG A 24 7.51 -1.49 4.61
C ARG A 24 6.70 -1.22 5.86
N VAL A 25 6.84 -2.06 6.88
CA VAL A 25 6.20 -1.83 8.19
C VAL A 25 6.71 -0.55 8.83
N ALA A 26 8.04 -0.35 8.87
CA ALA A 26 8.65 0.86 9.40
C ALA A 26 8.14 2.13 8.68
N ARG A 27 8.05 2.08 7.34
CA ARG A 27 7.48 3.17 6.53
C ARG A 27 6.02 3.45 6.85
N SER A 28 5.21 2.41 7.05
CA SER A 28 3.80 2.57 7.35
C SER A 28 3.57 3.18 8.73
N TYR A 29 4.35 2.77 9.74
CA TYR A 29 4.29 3.36 11.07
C TYR A 29 4.81 4.79 11.12
N LYS A 30 5.84 5.13 10.32
CA LYS A 30 6.31 6.50 10.22
C LYS A 30 5.20 7.49 9.80
N LYS A 31 4.19 7.03 9.08
CA LYS A 31 3.04 7.85 8.68
C LYS A 31 2.08 8.14 9.84
N ILE A 32 2.15 7.37 10.93
CA ILE A 32 1.38 7.62 12.15
C ILE A 32 2.17 8.60 13.01
N GLU A 33 1.75 9.87 12.98
CA GLU A 33 2.53 11.01 13.47
C GLU A 33 2.88 10.97 14.95
N ASP A 34 2.01 10.42 15.77
CA ASP A 34 2.13 10.31 17.21
C ASP A 34 2.58 8.91 17.66
N SER A 35 3.19 8.14 16.76
CA SER A 35 3.76 6.83 17.06
C SER A 35 5.28 6.86 17.14
N PHE A 36 5.83 5.96 17.95
CA PHE A 36 7.26 5.68 17.98
C PHE A 36 7.54 4.20 17.72
N PRO A 37 8.32 3.84 16.68
CA PRO A 37 8.57 2.46 16.29
C PRO A 37 9.91 1.91 16.81
N PRO A 38 10.00 1.21 17.95
CA PRO A 38 11.13 0.37 18.26
C PRO A 38 11.15 -0.88 17.39
N VAL A 39 12.31 -1.18 16.80
CA VAL A 39 12.57 -2.38 16.01
C VAL A 39 13.30 -3.39 16.89
N VAL A 40 12.69 -4.56 17.09
CA VAL A 40 13.22 -5.61 17.95
C VAL A 40 13.90 -6.69 17.14
N GLY A 41 15.18 -6.90 17.39
CA GLY A 41 16.01 -7.89 16.69
C GLY A 41 17.49 -7.61 16.83
N THR A 42 18.33 -8.30 16.08
CA THR A 42 19.79 -8.06 16.08
C THR A 42 20.13 -6.71 15.42
N LYS A 43 21.21 -6.04 15.86
CA LYS A 43 21.68 -4.74 15.34
C LYS A 43 21.72 -4.65 13.81
N THR A 44 22.17 -5.69 13.14
CA THR A 44 22.23 -5.75 11.68
C THR A 44 20.83 -5.74 11.00
N ARG A 45 19.78 -6.04 11.72
CA ARG A 45 18.42 -6.06 11.19
C ARG A 45 17.72 -4.70 11.22
N GLY A 46 18.14 -3.80 12.11
CA GLY A 46 17.62 -2.43 12.20
C GLY A 46 18.09 -1.53 11.07
N HIS A 47 19.26 -1.77 10.51
CA HIS A 47 19.81 -0.97 9.41
C HIS A 47 18.87 -0.87 8.19
N SER A 48 18.27 -1.97 7.76
CA SER A 48 17.35 -1.97 6.63
C SER A 48 16.05 -1.18 6.87
N PRO A 49 15.37 -1.33 8.02
CA PRO A 49 14.26 -0.45 8.40
C PRO A 49 14.64 1.02 8.54
N GLN A 50 15.86 1.36 9.02
CA GLN A 50 16.31 2.74 9.12
C GLN A 50 16.52 3.39 7.76
N ASN A 51 17.10 2.67 6.80
CA ASN A 51 17.31 3.19 5.45
C ASN A 51 15.99 3.48 4.71
N ALA A 52 14.97 2.66 4.91
CA ALA A 52 13.69 2.85 4.23
C ALA A 52 12.98 4.17 4.58
N PRO A 53 12.88 4.61 5.86
CA PRO A 53 12.46 5.95 6.21
C PRO A 53 13.44 7.03 5.77
N GLY A 54 14.74 6.78 5.75
CA GLY A 54 15.76 7.73 5.30
C GLY A 54 15.53 8.20 3.86
N VAL A 55 15.16 7.29 2.96
CA VAL A 55 14.81 7.62 1.57
C VAL A 55 13.55 8.50 1.49
N MET A 56 12.68 8.44 2.51
CA MET A 56 11.43 9.22 2.55
C MET A 56 11.55 10.55 3.30
N ILE A 57 12.73 10.93 3.76
CA ILE A 57 12.89 12.10 4.64
C ILE A 57 12.42 13.41 4.02
N SER A 58 12.45 13.52 2.70
CA SER A 58 11.94 14.68 1.97
C SER A 58 10.42 14.75 1.93
N ALA A 59 9.74 13.59 1.93
CA ALA A 59 8.28 13.51 1.90
C ALA A 59 7.67 13.45 3.30
N GLU A 60 8.42 12.87 4.26
CA GLU A 60 8.00 12.69 5.65
C GLU A 60 9.22 12.97 6.56
N PRO A 61 9.47 14.23 6.95
CA PRO A 61 10.71 14.66 7.58
C PRO A 61 10.97 14.07 8.98
N ARG A 62 9.97 13.48 9.61
CA ARG A 62 10.13 12.85 10.93
C ARG A 62 10.82 11.50 10.78
N HIS A 63 11.99 11.39 11.36
CA HIS A 63 12.78 10.16 11.37
C HIS A 63 13.29 9.89 12.78
N ALA A 64 12.56 9.09 13.52
CA ALA A 64 13.00 8.58 14.81
C ALA A 64 12.63 7.09 14.92
N MET A 65 13.61 6.29 15.33
CA MET A 65 13.48 4.85 15.51
C MET A 65 14.45 4.45 16.62
N ALA A 66 14.06 3.53 17.48
CA ALA A 66 14.95 2.92 18.45
C ALA A 66 15.20 1.46 18.10
N GLU A 67 16.40 1.02 18.32
CA GLU A 67 16.83 -0.36 18.19
C GLU A 67 17.40 -0.80 19.55
N PRO A 68 16.74 -1.75 20.24
CA PRO A 68 17.29 -2.28 21.46
C PRO A 68 18.65 -2.94 21.20
N GLU A 69 19.63 -2.63 22.01
CA GLU A 69 20.91 -3.34 22.02
C GLU A 69 20.72 -4.67 22.73
N GLU A 70 20.39 -5.70 22.01
CA GLU A 70 20.48 -7.04 22.56
C GLU A 70 21.95 -7.44 22.66
N GLY A 71 22.44 -7.63 23.87
CA GLY A 71 23.71 -8.31 24.09
C GLY A 71 23.65 -9.72 23.51
N ASP A 72 24.78 -10.29 23.12
CA ASP A 72 24.94 -11.57 22.45
C ASP A 72 24.33 -12.79 23.20
N THR A 73 23.71 -12.58 24.36
CA THR A 73 23.23 -13.61 25.27
C THR A 73 21.73 -13.71 25.42
N SER A 74 20.96 -12.77 24.86
CA SER A 74 19.50 -12.73 25.06
C SER A 74 18.73 -13.58 24.04
N ALA A 75 19.22 -14.78 23.76
CA ALA A 75 18.46 -15.78 23.01
C ALA A 75 17.32 -16.40 23.86
N GLN A 76 17.08 -15.89 25.06
CA GLN A 76 15.99 -16.38 25.91
C GLN A 76 14.68 -15.69 25.53
N PRO A 77 13.60 -16.47 25.26
CA PRO A 77 12.29 -15.95 24.82
C PRO A 77 11.66 -14.95 25.81
N ASP A 78 12.09 -14.96 27.06
CA ASP A 78 11.50 -14.20 28.18
C ASP A 78 12.33 -12.98 28.63
N ASP A 79 13.47 -12.71 28.01
CA ASP A 79 14.29 -11.56 28.41
C ASP A 79 13.77 -10.26 27.75
N HIS A 80 12.92 -9.59 28.49
CA HIS A 80 12.30 -8.32 28.12
C HIS A 80 12.95 -7.13 28.82
N GLY A 81 14.07 -7.35 29.50
CA GLY A 81 14.70 -6.37 30.37
C GLY A 81 15.02 -5.08 29.64
N GLU A 82 15.53 -5.17 28.43
CA GLU A 82 15.89 -3.99 27.66
C GLU A 82 14.68 -3.23 27.10
N LEU A 83 13.66 -3.94 26.61
CA LEU A 83 12.43 -3.28 26.19
C LEU A 83 11.70 -2.59 27.35
N LYS A 84 11.72 -3.19 28.54
CA LYS A 84 11.18 -2.56 29.75
C LYS A 84 11.93 -1.31 30.13
N ARG A 85 13.23 -1.25 29.91
CA ARG A 85 14.04 -0.07 30.14
C ARG A 85 13.86 0.99 29.07
N LEU A 86 13.79 0.59 27.80
CA LEU A 86 13.72 1.48 26.65
C LEU A 86 12.35 2.14 26.49
N CYS A 87 11.25 1.41 26.70
CA CYS A 87 9.92 1.97 26.47
C CYS A 87 9.58 3.15 27.38
N PRO A 88 9.86 3.14 28.70
CA PRO A 88 9.70 4.32 29.56
C PRO A 88 10.53 5.51 29.09
N GLN A 89 11.78 5.30 28.68
CA GLN A 89 12.64 6.36 28.14
C GLN A 89 12.05 6.98 26.88
N ILE A 90 11.52 6.15 25.96
CA ILE A 90 10.85 6.64 24.75
C ILE A 90 9.64 7.53 25.12
N VAL A 91 8.87 7.15 26.14
CA VAL A 91 7.72 7.94 26.58
C VAL A 91 8.16 9.25 27.18
N GLU A 92 9.19 9.25 28.02
CA GLU A 92 9.74 10.45 28.64
C GLU A 92 10.32 11.42 27.59
N ASP A 93 11.11 10.90 26.63
CA ASP A 93 11.83 11.73 25.65
C ASP A 93 10.97 12.21 24.47
N ARG A 94 9.92 11.46 24.11
CA ARG A 94 9.19 11.67 22.83
C ARG A 94 7.69 11.87 22.99
N ASP A 95 7.11 11.56 24.14
CA ASP A 95 5.67 11.65 24.44
C ASP A 95 4.77 11.08 23.32
N PRO A 96 4.99 9.84 22.86
CA PRO A 96 4.17 9.26 21.81
C PRO A 96 2.80 8.83 22.35
N SER A 97 1.77 8.86 21.50
CA SER A 97 0.45 8.33 21.84
C SER A 97 0.39 6.80 21.77
N VAL A 98 1.35 6.18 21.07
CA VAL A 98 1.45 4.74 20.88
C VAL A 98 2.90 4.33 20.60
N ILE A 99 3.32 3.20 21.17
CA ILE A 99 4.55 2.51 20.78
C ILE A 99 4.19 1.42 19.78
N THR A 100 4.86 1.40 18.63
CA THR A 100 4.61 0.43 17.57
C THR A 100 5.78 -0.53 17.44
N ARG A 101 5.72 -1.64 18.18
CA ARG A 101 6.80 -2.63 18.19
C ARG A 101 6.86 -3.39 16.86
N ILE A 102 8.00 -3.32 16.18
CA ILE A 102 8.26 -4.04 14.94
C ILE A 102 9.10 -5.28 15.24
N GLY A 103 8.52 -6.46 15.05
CA GLY A 103 9.24 -7.73 15.11
C GLY A 103 10.03 -7.99 13.83
N THR A 104 11.19 -8.63 13.96
CA THR A 104 12.05 -9.04 12.85
C THR A 104 12.05 -10.56 12.64
N CYS A 105 12.79 -11.04 11.66
CA CYS A 105 12.98 -12.49 11.47
C CYS A 105 13.58 -13.16 12.71
N THR A 106 14.43 -12.46 13.46
CA THR A 106 15.04 -12.97 14.69
C THR A 106 13.96 -13.29 15.73
N THR A 107 13.04 -12.36 15.98
CA THR A 107 11.94 -12.58 16.95
C THR A 107 11.02 -13.73 16.59
N GLU A 108 10.85 -14.00 15.29
CA GLU A 108 10.08 -15.14 14.82
C GLU A 108 10.82 -16.48 14.99
N ILE A 109 12.14 -16.49 14.71
CA ILE A 109 12.96 -17.70 14.86
C ILE A 109 13.03 -18.15 16.32
N ILE A 110 13.22 -17.20 17.25
CA ILE A 110 13.24 -17.50 18.69
C ILE A 110 11.83 -17.62 19.30
N LYS A 111 10.78 -17.50 18.48
CA LYS A 111 9.37 -17.59 18.89
C LYS A 111 8.99 -16.65 20.04
N MET A 112 9.51 -15.41 19.99
CA MET A 112 9.20 -14.40 21.00
C MET A 112 7.70 -14.08 21.01
N ASP A 113 7.05 -14.19 22.18
CA ASP A 113 5.62 -13.88 22.36
C ASP A 113 5.39 -12.36 22.49
N SER A 114 5.54 -11.66 21.39
CA SER A 114 5.39 -10.20 21.33
C SER A 114 3.99 -9.73 21.69
N GLU A 115 2.96 -10.48 21.30
CA GLU A 115 1.55 -10.15 21.58
C GLU A 115 1.17 -10.39 23.04
N GLY A 116 1.65 -11.47 23.65
CA GLY A 116 1.40 -11.76 25.07
C GLY A 116 2.10 -10.79 26.00
N MET A 117 3.22 -10.22 25.56
CA MET A 117 3.96 -9.21 26.32
C MET A 117 3.34 -7.82 26.27
N ALA A 118 2.77 -7.43 25.14
CA ALA A 118 2.28 -6.07 24.91
C ALA A 118 1.34 -5.56 26.03
N PRO A 119 0.35 -6.32 26.54
CA PRO A 119 -0.54 -5.86 27.61
C PRO A 119 0.18 -5.56 28.94
N ARG A 120 1.22 -6.34 29.28
CA ARG A 120 2.02 -6.11 30.49
C ARG A 120 2.81 -4.82 30.37
N MET A 121 3.49 -4.64 29.23
CA MET A 121 4.25 -3.42 28.95
C MET A 121 3.35 -2.19 28.89
N GLU A 122 2.15 -2.29 28.31
CA GLU A 122 1.16 -1.21 28.31
C GLU A 122 0.80 -0.74 29.71
N THR A 123 0.69 -1.69 30.66
CA THR A 123 0.42 -1.36 32.06
C THR A 123 1.59 -0.63 32.72
N GLU A 124 2.81 -1.04 32.41
CA GLU A 124 4.04 -0.44 32.95
C GLU A 124 4.30 0.96 32.37
N VAL A 125 4.08 1.13 31.06
CA VAL A 125 4.44 2.35 30.31
C VAL A 125 3.29 3.38 30.28
N GLY A 126 2.06 2.92 30.47
CA GLY A 126 0.86 3.76 30.53
C GLY A 126 0.30 4.19 29.17
N ILE A 127 0.88 3.73 28.06
CA ILE A 127 0.40 3.99 26.71
C ILE A 127 0.23 2.69 25.91
N PRO A 128 -0.63 2.67 24.86
CA PRO A 128 -0.83 1.48 24.03
C PRO A 128 0.43 1.01 23.32
N ILE A 129 0.59 -0.32 23.20
CA ILE A 129 1.65 -0.96 22.42
C ILE A 129 1.02 -1.80 21.32
N VAL A 130 1.30 -1.47 20.08
CA VAL A 130 0.83 -2.20 18.89
C VAL A 130 1.96 -3.05 18.35
N VAL A 131 1.72 -4.34 18.13
CA VAL A 131 2.71 -5.27 17.60
C VAL A 131 2.48 -5.47 16.12
N ALA A 132 3.52 -5.27 15.30
CA ALA A 132 3.51 -5.64 13.90
C ALA A 132 4.57 -6.71 13.63
N ARG A 133 4.14 -7.86 13.19
CA ARG A 133 5.02 -8.91 12.71
C ARG A 133 5.44 -8.62 11.27
N ALA A 134 6.72 -8.50 11.05
CA ALA A 134 7.30 -8.13 9.77
C ALA A 134 8.44 -9.07 9.35
N ASN A 135 8.25 -10.36 9.59
CA ASN A 135 9.27 -11.33 9.23
C ASN A 135 9.36 -11.50 7.71
N GLY A 136 10.56 -11.73 7.19
CA GLY A 136 10.82 -12.01 5.78
C GLY A 136 10.82 -13.50 5.45
N LEU A 137 10.45 -14.38 6.40
CA LEU A 137 10.44 -15.82 6.20
C LEU A 137 9.16 -16.24 5.45
N ASP A 138 8.02 -15.66 5.84
CA ASP A 138 6.71 -16.04 5.32
C ASP A 138 6.02 -14.94 4.51
N HIS A 139 6.55 -13.71 4.55
CA HIS A 139 5.88 -12.53 4.01
C HIS A 139 6.68 -11.84 2.92
N ALA A 140 6.02 -11.52 1.83
CA ALA A 140 6.53 -10.54 0.86
C ALA A 140 6.47 -9.12 1.46
N SER A 141 7.22 -8.18 0.89
CA SER A 141 7.27 -6.78 1.36
C SER A 141 5.89 -6.14 1.46
N THR A 142 5.04 -6.41 0.49
CA THR A 142 3.65 -5.93 0.41
C THR A 142 2.76 -6.46 1.54
N GLN A 143 2.99 -7.70 1.98
CA GLN A 143 2.29 -8.26 3.13
C GLN A 143 2.74 -7.60 4.45
N GLY A 144 4.00 -7.15 4.53
CA GLY A 144 4.49 -6.34 5.65
C GLY A 144 3.67 -5.05 5.80
N GLU A 145 3.43 -4.32 4.72
CA GLU A 145 2.61 -3.11 4.73
C GLU A 145 1.18 -3.37 5.23
N ASP A 146 0.57 -4.48 4.85
CA ASP A 146 -0.79 -4.87 5.27
C ASP A 146 -0.87 -5.22 6.78
N THR A 147 0.24 -5.51 7.45
CA THR A 147 0.22 -5.81 8.88
C THR A 147 -0.12 -4.61 9.75
N VAL A 148 0.24 -3.40 9.32
CA VAL A 148 0.05 -2.17 10.10
C VAL A 148 -1.43 -1.81 10.25
N PRO A 149 -2.22 -1.64 9.16
CA PRO A 149 -3.64 -1.38 9.31
C PRO A 149 -4.39 -2.56 9.96
N ALA A 150 -3.95 -3.80 9.75
CA ALA A 150 -4.54 -4.96 10.44
C ALA A 150 -4.29 -4.90 11.96
N ALA A 151 -3.07 -4.58 12.41
CA ALA A 151 -2.75 -4.45 13.83
C ALA A 151 -3.46 -3.26 14.48
N THR A 152 -3.50 -2.11 13.79
CA THR A 152 -4.22 -0.92 14.29
C THR A 152 -5.74 -1.12 14.34
N ALA A 153 -6.31 -1.93 13.44
CA ALA A 153 -7.75 -2.26 13.46
C ALA A 153 -8.19 -2.90 14.79
N HIS A 154 -7.32 -3.67 15.45
CA HIS A 154 -7.62 -4.26 16.76
C HIS A 154 -7.71 -3.21 17.88
N ARG A 155 -7.13 -2.05 17.69
CA ARG A 155 -7.10 -0.94 18.67
C ARG A 155 -8.18 0.11 18.46
N CYS A 156 -8.89 0.05 17.34
CA CYS A 156 -10.00 0.96 17.06
C CYS A 156 -11.14 0.77 18.07
N ALA A 157 -11.79 1.87 18.45
CA ALA A 157 -13.00 1.83 19.26
C ALA A 157 -14.11 1.03 18.55
N GLU A 158 -15.02 0.47 19.32
CA GLU A 158 -16.17 -0.24 18.76
C GLU A 158 -17.22 0.75 18.28
N HIS A 159 -17.69 0.58 17.06
CA HIS A 159 -18.82 1.31 16.52
C HIS A 159 -20.10 0.58 16.94
N LEU A 160 -20.86 1.18 17.84
CA LEU A 160 -22.16 0.66 18.26
C LEU A 160 -23.25 1.24 17.37
N SER A 161 -24.12 0.40 16.83
CA SER A 161 -25.35 0.84 16.15
C SER A 161 -26.28 1.53 17.15
N VAL A 162 -27.21 2.36 16.63
CA VAL A 162 -28.17 3.09 17.49
C VAL A 162 -28.95 2.14 18.37
N ASP A 163 -29.34 0.96 17.85
CA ASP A 163 -30.13 -0.04 18.56
C ASP A 163 -29.34 -0.79 19.65
N GLU A 164 -28.00 -0.88 19.52
CA GLU A 164 -27.15 -1.56 20.50
C GLU A 164 -26.72 -0.63 21.65
N ARG A 165 -26.80 0.69 21.48
CA ARG A 165 -26.40 1.66 22.50
C ARG A 165 -27.33 1.64 23.71
N ASP A 166 -28.60 1.33 23.49
CA ASP A 166 -29.62 1.30 24.57
C ASP A 166 -29.57 0.02 25.41
N GLN A 167 -28.85 -1.02 24.92
CA GLN A 167 -28.79 -2.34 25.57
C GLN A 167 -27.49 -2.61 26.33
N TRP A 168 -26.47 -1.73 26.25
CA TRP A 168 -25.16 -2.02 26.84
C TRP A 168 -24.79 -1.05 27.98
N PRO A 169 -24.58 -1.53 29.22
CA PRO A 169 -24.03 -0.71 30.28
C PRO A 169 -22.59 -0.32 29.95
N ALA A 170 -22.27 0.96 30.08
CA ALA A 170 -20.98 1.55 29.80
C ALA A 170 -19.84 0.79 30.51
N ARG A 171 -19.16 -0.12 29.83
CA ARG A 171 -17.86 -0.62 30.28
C ARG A 171 -16.89 0.55 30.26
N ARG A 172 -16.29 0.84 31.41
CA ARG A 172 -15.27 1.90 31.55
C ARG A 172 -14.18 1.67 30.51
N PRO A 173 -13.90 2.62 29.62
CA PRO A 173 -12.77 2.51 28.73
C PRO A 173 -11.49 2.58 29.57
N THR A 174 -10.61 1.62 29.39
CA THR A 174 -9.18 1.81 29.67
C THR A 174 -8.75 3.07 28.94
N ARG A 175 -8.17 4.01 29.67
CA ARG A 175 -7.71 5.35 29.30
C ARG A 175 -7.42 5.49 27.80
N SER A 176 -8.42 5.78 26.99
CA SER A 176 -8.31 5.88 25.56
C SER A 176 -9.49 6.64 24.96
N LEU A 177 -9.13 7.51 24.04
CA LEU A 177 -9.96 8.12 23.03
C LEU A 177 -11.32 8.65 23.52
N LYS A 178 -11.42 9.96 23.60
CA LYS A 178 -12.70 10.65 23.81
C LYS A 178 -13.72 10.13 22.80
N PRO A 179 -14.94 9.73 23.22
CA PRO A 179 -15.97 9.36 22.27
C PRO A 179 -16.20 10.53 21.32
N VAL A 180 -16.04 10.31 20.04
CA VAL A 180 -16.46 11.27 19.02
C VAL A 180 -17.97 11.44 19.19
N ALA A 181 -18.43 12.68 19.35
CA ALA A 181 -19.82 13.03 19.60
C ALA A 181 -20.75 12.29 18.62
N ALA A 182 -21.74 11.60 19.16
CA ALA A 182 -22.72 10.85 18.40
C ALA A 182 -23.59 11.80 17.59
N LEU A 183 -23.27 11.94 16.30
CA LEU A 183 -24.19 12.54 15.34
C LEU A 183 -25.27 11.52 15.00
N LYS A 184 -26.53 11.94 14.95
CA LYS A 184 -27.64 11.15 14.38
C LYS A 184 -27.31 10.94 12.90
N GLU A 185 -26.74 9.78 12.57
CA GLU A 185 -26.24 9.51 11.22
C GLU A 185 -27.33 8.79 10.41
N THR A 186 -27.86 9.47 9.42
CA THR A 186 -28.71 8.89 8.38
C THR A 186 -27.90 8.09 7.36
N ASN A 187 -26.57 8.27 7.31
CA ASN A 187 -25.67 7.57 6.41
C ASN A 187 -24.59 6.78 7.18
N PRO A 188 -24.37 5.50 6.84
CA PRO A 188 -23.33 4.70 7.46
C PRO A 188 -21.94 5.27 7.17
N PRO A 189 -20.99 5.16 8.12
CA PRO A 189 -19.65 5.69 7.93
C PRO A 189 -18.83 4.87 6.96
N LEU A 190 -18.03 5.54 6.11
CA LEU A 190 -17.02 4.92 5.25
C LEU A 190 -15.64 5.11 5.89
N VAL A 191 -14.90 4.03 6.07
CA VAL A 191 -13.47 4.05 6.44
C VAL A 191 -12.65 3.65 5.23
N LEU A 192 -11.63 4.46 4.92
CA LEU A 192 -10.68 4.16 3.86
C LEU A 192 -9.48 3.41 4.47
N SER A 193 -8.99 2.38 3.79
CA SER A 193 -7.89 1.54 4.30
C SER A 193 -6.72 1.52 3.32
N GLY A 194 -5.52 1.81 3.83
CA GLY A 194 -4.27 1.74 3.09
C GLY A 194 -3.21 2.70 3.61
N SER A 195 -1.97 2.27 3.60
CA SER A 195 -0.81 3.07 4.06
C SER A 195 -0.33 4.02 2.96
N LEU A 196 -1.10 5.03 2.61
CA LEU A 196 -0.75 6.03 1.60
C LEU A 196 0.02 7.22 2.21
N PRO A 197 0.92 7.89 1.45
CA PRO A 197 1.43 9.20 1.82
C PRO A 197 0.29 10.20 2.05
N ALA A 198 0.45 11.14 2.98
CA ALA A 198 -0.61 12.07 3.37
C ALA A 198 -1.18 12.86 2.18
N MET A 199 -0.30 13.35 1.28
CA MET A 199 -0.70 14.07 0.07
C MET A 199 -1.51 13.19 -0.89
N VAL A 200 -1.21 11.88 -0.97
CA VAL A 200 -1.92 10.93 -1.83
C VAL A 200 -3.26 10.55 -1.22
N ALA A 201 -3.31 10.33 0.10
CA ALA A 201 -4.52 9.98 0.85
C ALA A 201 -5.61 11.08 0.78
N SER A 202 -5.20 12.34 0.57
CA SER A 202 -6.13 13.46 0.40
C SER A 202 -7.04 13.30 -0.82
N GLN A 203 -6.57 12.69 -1.90
CA GLN A 203 -7.33 12.55 -3.16
C GLN A 203 -8.57 11.65 -3.04
N PRO A 204 -8.48 10.38 -2.55
CA PRO A 204 -9.65 9.55 -2.32
C PRO A 204 -10.63 10.15 -1.31
N SER A 205 -10.12 10.85 -0.28
CA SER A 205 -10.94 11.53 0.71
C SER A 205 -11.72 12.69 0.10
N SER A 206 -11.06 13.51 -0.72
CA SER A 206 -11.68 14.64 -1.43
C SER A 206 -12.73 14.17 -2.41
N GLU A 207 -12.47 13.08 -3.15
CA GLU A 207 -13.44 12.50 -4.07
C GLU A 207 -14.67 11.99 -3.33
N SER A 208 -14.50 11.24 -2.24
CA SER A 208 -15.61 10.81 -1.39
C SER A 208 -16.46 11.99 -0.90
N LYS A 209 -15.81 13.08 -0.47
CA LYS A 209 -16.49 14.31 -0.04
C LYS A 209 -17.29 14.96 -1.16
N ARG A 210 -16.74 15.02 -2.38
CA ARG A 210 -17.45 15.55 -3.58
C ARG A 210 -18.70 14.75 -3.90
N GLN A 211 -18.66 13.44 -3.66
CA GLN A 211 -19.81 12.55 -3.83
C GLN A 211 -20.79 12.60 -2.64
N SER A 212 -20.57 13.48 -1.66
CA SER A 212 -21.36 13.52 -0.41
C SER A 212 -21.29 12.21 0.40
N VAL A 213 -20.27 11.39 0.16
CA VAL A 213 -19.96 10.20 0.96
C VAL A 213 -19.01 10.63 2.07
N ARG A 214 -19.46 10.48 3.31
CA ARG A 214 -18.66 10.85 4.49
C ARG A 214 -17.59 9.80 4.75
N ALA A 215 -16.34 10.14 4.48
CA ALA A 215 -15.21 9.37 4.97
C ALA A 215 -15.03 9.64 6.47
N ALA A 216 -15.29 8.63 7.31
CA ALA A 216 -15.18 8.72 8.76
C ALA A 216 -13.73 8.68 9.24
N GLY A 217 -12.81 8.20 8.41
CA GLY A 217 -11.38 8.16 8.72
C GLY A 217 -10.59 7.23 7.81
N TRP A 218 -9.31 7.12 8.15
CA TRP A 218 -8.35 6.23 7.49
C TRP A 218 -7.85 5.14 8.44
N LEU A 219 -7.48 4.01 7.89
CA LEU A 219 -6.81 2.93 8.60
C LEU A 219 -5.54 2.51 7.83
N PRO A 220 -4.33 2.72 8.39
CA PRO A 220 -4.07 3.43 9.63
C PRO A 220 -4.39 4.92 9.53
N ALA A 221 -4.75 5.53 10.65
CA ALA A 221 -4.98 6.96 10.73
C ALA A 221 -3.64 7.73 10.73
N ARG A 222 -3.68 9.02 10.43
CA ARG A 222 -2.50 9.89 10.47
C ARG A 222 -1.95 10.04 11.91
N ARG A 223 -2.84 10.02 12.90
CA ARG A 223 -2.50 9.96 14.31
C ARG A 223 -3.22 8.77 14.94
N TYR A 224 -2.57 8.13 15.90
CA TYR A 224 -3.18 7.02 16.62
C TYR A 224 -4.45 7.46 17.35
N THR A 225 -4.45 8.69 17.86
CA THR A 225 -5.61 9.32 18.52
C THR A 225 -6.81 9.53 17.59
N ASP A 226 -6.60 9.52 16.27
CA ASP A 226 -7.64 9.75 15.24
C ASP A 226 -8.13 8.43 14.61
N LEU A 227 -7.82 7.28 15.22
CA LEU A 227 -8.31 5.98 14.73
C LEU A 227 -9.83 5.97 14.65
N PRO A 228 -10.41 5.53 13.52
CA PRO A 228 -11.85 5.46 13.35
C PRO A 228 -12.47 4.38 14.24
N SER A 229 -13.73 4.56 14.63
CA SER A 229 -14.51 3.47 15.22
C SER A 229 -14.85 2.44 14.15
N LEU A 230 -14.74 1.15 14.50
CA LEU A 230 -14.98 0.01 13.60
C LEU A 230 -16.02 -0.93 14.21
N GLY A 231 -16.93 -1.44 13.38
CA GLY A 231 -17.96 -2.36 13.86
C GLY A 231 -19.02 -2.65 12.81
N ALA A 232 -20.10 -3.30 13.23
CA ALA A 232 -21.26 -3.55 12.39
C ALA A 232 -21.84 -2.20 11.90
N GLY A 233 -22.18 -2.13 10.62
CA GLY A 233 -22.67 -0.89 10.00
C GLY A 233 -21.59 0.02 9.42
N VAL A 234 -20.30 -0.21 9.70
CA VAL A 234 -19.20 0.54 9.10
C VAL A 234 -18.84 -0.11 7.75
N TYR A 235 -18.78 0.71 6.71
CA TYR A 235 -18.26 0.30 5.41
C TYR A 235 -16.77 0.60 5.32
N VAL A 236 -16.01 -0.30 4.69
CA VAL A 236 -14.56 -0.14 4.48
C VAL A 236 -14.24 -0.33 3.01
N CYS A 237 -13.39 0.54 2.47
CA CYS A 237 -12.91 0.44 1.10
C CYS A 237 -11.38 0.59 1.04
N GLY A 238 -10.70 -0.42 0.48
CA GLY A 238 -9.24 -0.42 0.34
C GLY A 238 -8.76 0.60 -0.69
N ALA A 239 -7.61 1.22 -0.43
CA ALA A 239 -6.89 2.10 -1.36
C ALA A 239 -5.56 1.50 -1.83
N ASN A 240 -5.12 0.40 -1.21
CA ASN A 240 -3.94 -0.39 -1.59
C ASN A 240 -4.35 -1.81 -2.03
N PRO A 241 -3.64 -2.40 -2.99
CA PRO A 241 -4.03 -3.70 -3.56
C PRO A 241 -3.84 -4.88 -2.61
N PHE A 242 -2.99 -4.77 -1.61
CA PHE A 242 -2.57 -5.90 -0.76
C PHE A 242 -3.09 -5.76 0.66
N SER A 243 -4.38 -5.62 0.82
CA SER A 243 -5.05 -5.43 2.11
C SER A 243 -5.80 -6.67 2.58
N SER A 244 -5.32 -7.88 2.24
CA SER A 244 -6.05 -9.12 2.53
C SER A 244 -6.11 -9.45 4.03
N ARG A 245 -5.03 -9.20 4.79
CA ARG A 245 -5.00 -9.35 6.24
C ARG A 245 -5.90 -8.32 6.91
N THR A 246 -5.77 -7.07 6.50
CA THR A 246 -6.63 -5.97 6.97
C THR A 246 -8.09 -6.24 6.67
N ALA A 247 -8.44 -6.57 5.43
CA ALA A 247 -9.81 -6.90 5.04
C ALA A 247 -10.37 -8.07 5.85
N THR A 248 -9.58 -9.13 6.05
CA THR A 248 -9.97 -10.27 6.88
C THR A 248 -10.22 -9.85 8.34
N THR A 249 -9.35 -9.02 8.92
CA THR A 249 -9.51 -8.50 10.29
C THR A 249 -10.77 -7.64 10.40
N LEU A 250 -10.98 -6.72 9.46
CA LEU A 250 -12.14 -5.84 9.43
C LEU A 250 -13.46 -6.61 9.29
N MET A 251 -13.52 -7.60 8.41
CA MET A 251 -14.73 -8.38 8.18
C MET A 251 -15.00 -9.39 9.31
N ARG A 252 -13.99 -10.15 9.73
CA ARG A 252 -14.17 -11.26 10.67
C ARG A 252 -14.14 -10.84 12.13
N ARG A 253 -13.23 -9.90 12.49
CA ARG A 253 -13.03 -9.47 13.88
C ARG A 253 -13.83 -8.23 14.22
N ARG A 254 -13.92 -7.28 13.29
CA ARG A 254 -14.60 -5.99 13.51
C ARG A 254 -16.02 -5.93 12.92
N LYS A 255 -16.44 -6.98 12.18
CA LYS A 255 -17.77 -7.08 11.56
C LYS A 255 -18.10 -5.96 10.57
N CYS A 256 -17.08 -5.26 10.05
CA CYS A 256 -17.25 -4.23 9.03
C CYS A 256 -17.69 -4.82 7.69
N ARG A 257 -18.32 -4.01 6.84
CA ARG A 257 -18.73 -4.37 5.49
C ARG A 257 -17.69 -3.88 4.48
N LEU A 258 -17.12 -4.80 3.70
CA LEU A 258 -16.12 -4.44 2.68
C LEU A 258 -16.80 -4.03 1.38
N ILE A 259 -16.41 -2.87 0.84
CA ILE A 259 -16.75 -2.44 -0.52
C ILE A 259 -15.61 -2.87 -1.44
N GLY A 260 -15.89 -3.84 -2.32
CA GLY A 260 -14.96 -4.25 -3.38
C GLY A 260 -15.00 -3.25 -4.52
N ALA A 261 -14.04 -2.33 -4.55
CA ALA A 261 -13.91 -1.32 -5.59
C ALA A 261 -12.48 -1.30 -6.15
N PRO A 262 -12.30 -0.89 -7.42
CA PRO A 262 -10.97 -0.70 -8.01
C PRO A 262 -10.16 0.32 -7.22
N LEU A 263 -8.84 0.24 -7.37
CA LEU A 263 -7.96 1.27 -6.80
C LEU A 263 -8.13 2.58 -7.58
N PRO A 264 -8.11 3.72 -6.89
CA PRO A 264 -8.29 5.03 -7.54
C PRO A 264 -7.00 5.48 -8.23
N ILE A 265 -6.44 4.63 -9.09
CA ILE A 265 -5.23 4.87 -9.87
C ILE A 265 -5.61 5.16 -11.31
N GLY A 266 -5.23 6.34 -11.78
CA GLY A 266 -5.64 6.86 -13.07
C GLY A 266 -7.11 7.24 -13.14
N PRO A 267 -7.56 7.85 -14.25
CA PRO A 267 -8.93 8.34 -14.40
C PRO A 267 -9.94 7.21 -14.38
N ASP A 268 -9.69 6.12 -15.10
CA ASP A 268 -10.57 4.95 -15.21
C ASP A 268 -10.81 4.29 -13.85
N GLY A 269 -9.72 4.06 -13.07
CA GLY A 269 -9.82 3.44 -11.74
C GLY A 269 -10.54 4.31 -10.75
N THR A 270 -10.33 5.62 -10.82
CA THR A 270 -10.98 6.60 -9.95
C THR A 270 -12.48 6.69 -10.26
N HIS A 271 -12.84 6.73 -11.55
CA HIS A 271 -14.25 6.71 -12.00
C HIS A 271 -14.92 5.39 -11.58
N ALA A 272 -14.39 4.24 -11.96
CA ALA A 272 -14.95 2.94 -11.63
C ALA A 272 -15.08 2.71 -10.11
N ARG A 273 -14.17 3.25 -9.31
CA ARG A 273 -14.29 3.24 -7.85
C ARG A 273 -15.50 4.05 -7.37
N THR A 274 -15.69 5.23 -7.91
CA THR A 274 -16.82 6.11 -7.57
C THR A 274 -18.14 5.42 -7.90
N GLU A 275 -18.25 4.78 -9.07
CA GLU A 275 -19.39 3.98 -9.51
C GLU A 275 -19.69 2.79 -8.57
N LYS A 276 -18.70 2.24 -7.87
CA LYS A 276 -18.87 1.15 -6.91
C LYS A 276 -19.22 1.63 -5.50
N ILE A 277 -18.70 2.78 -5.08
CA ILE A 277 -18.92 3.31 -3.74
C ILE A 277 -20.29 3.99 -3.62
N CYS A 278 -20.63 4.90 -4.54
CA CYS A 278 -21.81 5.75 -4.42
C CYS A 278 -23.14 4.97 -4.25
N PRO A 279 -23.42 3.90 -5.02
CA PRO A 279 -24.67 3.14 -4.88
C PRO A 279 -24.83 2.49 -3.50
N VAL A 280 -23.74 2.12 -2.83
CA VAL A 280 -23.79 1.54 -1.47
C VAL A 280 -24.40 2.51 -0.47
N PHE A 281 -24.26 3.80 -0.73
CA PHE A 281 -24.83 4.90 0.09
C PHE A 281 -26.11 5.49 -0.50
N GLY A 282 -26.69 4.86 -1.52
CA GLY A 282 -27.90 5.36 -2.19
C GLY A 282 -27.67 6.64 -2.99
N ILE A 283 -26.43 6.93 -3.37
CA ILE A 283 -26.02 8.16 -4.05
C ILE A 283 -25.70 7.83 -5.52
N GLN A 284 -26.17 8.68 -6.44
CA GLN A 284 -25.72 8.62 -7.83
C GLN A 284 -24.39 9.38 -7.99
N PRO A 285 -23.40 8.82 -8.70
CA PRO A 285 -22.15 9.51 -8.98
C PRO A 285 -22.36 10.86 -9.69
N ARG A 286 -21.66 11.89 -9.23
CA ARG A 286 -21.78 13.25 -9.79
C ARG A 286 -20.44 13.75 -10.32
N GLY A 287 -20.42 14.16 -11.58
CA GLY A 287 -19.26 14.79 -12.22
C GLY A 287 -18.01 13.90 -12.27
N SER A 288 -18.11 12.58 -12.07
CA SER A 288 -16.96 11.67 -12.10
C SER A 288 -16.47 11.44 -13.53
N ARG A 289 -17.39 11.40 -14.48
CA ARG A 289 -17.09 11.23 -15.91
C ARG A 289 -16.45 12.49 -16.49
N GLU A 290 -16.98 13.66 -16.16
CA GLU A 290 -16.42 14.96 -16.58
C GLU A 290 -14.99 15.15 -16.05
N ARG A 291 -14.72 14.72 -14.82
CA ARG A 291 -13.35 14.75 -14.27
C ARG A 291 -12.42 13.71 -14.90
N GLU A 292 -12.95 12.57 -15.27
CA GLU A 292 -12.21 11.56 -16.04
C GLU A 292 -11.81 12.13 -17.40
N ASP A 293 -12.74 12.74 -18.13
CA ASP A 293 -12.48 13.35 -19.44
C ASP A 293 -11.48 14.51 -19.33
N ALA A 294 -11.64 15.37 -18.32
CA ALA A 294 -10.69 16.45 -18.05
C ALA A 294 -9.28 15.94 -17.71
N ALA A 295 -9.17 14.85 -16.95
CA ALA A 295 -7.88 14.24 -16.64
C ALA A 295 -7.21 13.62 -17.88
N ARG A 296 -8.00 13.05 -18.78
CA ARG A 296 -7.53 12.50 -20.07
C ARG A 296 -7.06 13.64 -20.99
N GLU A 297 -7.84 14.70 -21.11
CA GLU A 297 -7.47 15.88 -21.90
C GLU A 297 -6.21 16.54 -21.37
N GLY A 298 -6.09 16.71 -20.04
CA GLY A 298 -4.89 17.27 -19.39
C GLY A 298 -3.62 16.42 -19.54
N SER A 299 -3.74 15.19 -20.04
CA SER A 299 -2.62 14.27 -20.25
C SER A 299 -2.46 13.80 -21.71
N LYS A 300 -3.12 14.48 -22.66
CA LYS A 300 -3.15 14.08 -24.09
C LYS A 300 -1.78 14.05 -24.79
N ASP A 301 -0.78 14.75 -24.24
CA ASP A 301 0.56 14.78 -24.80
C ASP A 301 1.34 13.46 -24.55
N TYR A 302 0.92 12.66 -23.57
CA TYR A 302 1.64 11.44 -23.18
C TYR A 302 1.34 10.20 -24.02
N PRO A 303 0.10 9.96 -24.50
CA PRO A 303 -0.19 8.80 -25.35
C PRO A 303 0.72 8.68 -26.56
N GLY A 304 1.08 9.79 -27.19
CA GLY A 304 2.01 9.80 -28.32
C GLY A 304 3.41 9.28 -27.99
N LEU A 305 3.83 9.34 -26.74
CA LEU A 305 5.15 8.89 -26.28
C LEU A 305 5.20 7.39 -25.97
N VAL A 306 4.05 6.79 -25.66
CA VAL A 306 3.96 5.40 -25.21
C VAL A 306 3.17 4.48 -26.14
N ARG A 307 2.44 5.04 -27.10
CA ARG A 307 1.66 4.26 -28.08
C ARG A 307 2.58 3.37 -28.90
N GLY A 308 2.26 2.09 -28.98
CA GLY A 308 3.05 1.10 -29.68
C GLY A 308 4.33 0.69 -28.99
N LYS A 309 4.67 1.33 -27.87
CA LYS A 309 5.76 0.90 -27.00
C LYS A 309 5.36 -0.31 -26.16
N SER A 310 6.34 -1.07 -25.72
CA SER A 310 6.15 -2.26 -24.91
C SER A 310 6.81 -2.13 -23.54
N VAL A 311 6.12 -2.66 -22.50
CA VAL A 311 6.55 -2.61 -21.10
C VAL A 311 6.54 -4.01 -20.51
N PHE A 312 7.56 -4.32 -19.72
CA PHE A 312 7.63 -5.52 -18.91
C PHE A 312 7.80 -5.15 -17.43
N SER A 313 6.91 -5.63 -16.56
CA SER A 313 6.96 -5.32 -15.12
C SER A 313 7.42 -6.52 -14.31
N MET A 314 8.61 -6.41 -13.74
CA MET A 314 9.21 -7.39 -12.81
C MET A 314 8.96 -6.95 -11.36
N GLY A 315 7.74 -6.80 -10.99
CA GLY A 315 7.30 -6.06 -9.84
C GLY A 315 7.91 -6.38 -8.47
N ASP A 316 8.22 -5.33 -7.76
CA ASP A 316 8.43 -5.28 -6.31
C ASP A 316 7.53 -4.21 -5.66
N ASN A 317 6.52 -3.78 -6.39
CA ASN A 317 5.63 -2.69 -5.99
C ASN A 317 4.21 -3.18 -5.74
N PRO A 318 3.56 -2.68 -4.67
CA PRO A 318 2.17 -2.99 -4.39
C PRO A 318 1.15 -2.55 -5.46
N LEU A 319 1.51 -1.66 -6.37
CA LEU A 319 0.55 -1.04 -7.30
C LEU A 319 0.46 -1.69 -8.68
N GLU A 320 1.25 -2.70 -8.98
CA GLU A 320 1.64 -3.17 -10.30
C GLU A 320 0.54 -3.41 -11.33
N VAL A 321 -0.59 -3.99 -10.93
CA VAL A 321 -1.70 -4.26 -11.86
C VAL A 321 -2.45 -2.97 -12.25
N SER A 322 -2.67 -2.09 -11.28
CA SER A 322 -3.46 -0.89 -11.47
C SER A 322 -2.76 0.18 -12.32
N PRO A 323 -1.45 0.47 -12.11
CA PRO A 323 -0.69 1.34 -13.01
C PRO A 323 -0.57 0.81 -14.44
N ALA A 324 -0.55 -0.50 -14.65
CA ALA A 324 -0.48 -1.08 -15.99
C ALA A 324 -1.67 -0.70 -16.87
N ARG A 325 -2.85 -0.51 -16.26
CA ARG A 325 -4.06 -0.13 -16.98
C ARG A 325 -3.94 1.20 -17.74
N LEU A 326 -3.31 2.21 -17.13
CA LEU A 326 -3.18 3.52 -17.75
C LEU A 326 -2.27 3.54 -19.00
N PRO A 327 -1.06 2.94 -19.00
CA PRO A 327 -0.29 2.71 -20.22
C PRO A 327 -1.06 1.93 -21.28
N ILE A 328 -1.76 0.86 -20.92
CA ILE A 328 -2.60 0.09 -21.85
C ILE A 328 -3.65 1.00 -22.52
N ARG A 329 -4.32 1.85 -21.73
CA ARG A 329 -5.27 2.84 -22.27
C ARG A 329 -4.63 3.80 -23.27
N CYS A 330 -3.35 4.09 -23.10
CA CYS A 330 -2.56 4.94 -24.02
C CYS A 330 -2.04 4.18 -25.25
N GLY A 331 -2.31 2.91 -25.39
CA GLY A 331 -1.86 2.11 -26.52
C GLY A 331 -0.53 1.40 -26.30
N THR A 332 -0.10 1.23 -25.07
CA THR A 332 1.13 0.51 -24.68
C THR A 332 0.86 -0.98 -24.56
N ILE A 333 1.74 -1.81 -25.06
CA ILE A 333 1.69 -3.27 -24.87
C ILE A 333 2.38 -3.60 -23.55
N VAL A 334 1.65 -4.15 -22.58
CA VAL A 334 2.24 -4.65 -21.35
C VAL A 334 2.35 -6.16 -21.44
N HIS A 335 3.57 -6.68 -21.58
CA HIS A 335 3.81 -8.11 -21.77
C HIS A 335 3.51 -8.92 -20.53
N GLU A 336 4.06 -8.51 -19.40
CA GLU A 336 3.92 -9.21 -18.13
C GLU A 336 3.81 -8.23 -16.97
N VAL A 337 3.03 -8.63 -15.95
CA VAL A 337 3.02 -8.00 -14.64
C VAL A 337 3.34 -9.07 -13.60
N GLY A 338 4.56 -9.04 -13.08
CA GLY A 338 4.99 -9.89 -11.99
C GLY A 338 4.52 -9.35 -10.64
N ILE A 339 3.95 -10.18 -9.79
CA ILE A 339 3.40 -9.78 -8.48
C ILE A 339 3.93 -10.72 -7.40
N PRO A 340 4.71 -10.23 -6.43
CA PRO A 340 5.21 -11.06 -5.33
C PRO A 340 4.10 -11.71 -4.50
N TYR A 341 3.02 -10.96 -4.28
CA TYR A 341 1.87 -11.44 -3.54
C TYR A 341 0.56 -10.93 -4.13
N MET A 342 -0.41 -11.82 -4.29
CA MET A 342 -1.75 -11.50 -4.76
C MET A 342 -2.79 -12.38 -4.07
N ASP A 343 -3.84 -11.77 -3.51
CA ASP A 343 -5.02 -12.49 -3.05
C ASP A 343 -6.20 -12.21 -3.98
N LYS A 344 -6.57 -13.20 -4.79
CA LYS A 344 -7.62 -13.08 -5.81
C LYS A 344 -8.96 -12.60 -5.26
N ARG A 345 -9.27 -12.92 -4.00
CA ARG A 345 -10.56 -12.56 -3.37
C ARG A 345 -10.75 -11.06 -3.25
N TYR A 346 -9.66 -10.33 -3.01
CA TYR A 346 -9.70 -8.88 -2.77
C TYR A 346 -9.28 -8.05 -4.00
N GLN A 347 -8.84 -8.71 -5.07
CA GLN A 347 -8.35 -8.04 -6.28
C GLN A 347 -9.25 -8.24 -7.50
N ALA A 348 -10.36 -8.95 -7.34
CA ALA A 348 -11.33 -9.17 -8.44
C ALA A 348 -11.83 -7.85 -9.04
N ALA A 349 -12.00 -6.81 -8.21
CA ALA A 349 -12.43 -5.49 -8.64
C ALA A 349 -11.47 -4.78 -9.62
N GLU A 350 -10.16 -5.12 -9.59
CA GLU A 350 -9.16 -4.56 -10.52
C GLU A 350 -9.17 -5.25 -11.89
N SER A 351 -9.62 -6.49 -11.96
CA SER A 351 -9.60 -7.27 -13.20
C SER A 351 -10.58 -6.75 -14.24
N ALA A 352 -11.78 -6.37 -13.82
CA ALA A 352 -12.83 -5.93 -14.74
C ALA A 352 -12.45 -4.65 -15.50
N PRO A 353 -12.02 -3.54 -14.83
CA PRO A 353 -11.58 -2.34 -15.55
C PRO A 353 -10.36 -2.57 -16.44
N SER A 354 -9.45 -3.48 -16.05
CA SER A 354 -8.28 -3.78 -16.87
C SER A 354 -8.66 -4.52 -18.17
N ARG A 355 -9.59 -5.47 -18.11
CA ARG A 355 -10.11 -6.16 -19.30
C ARG A 355 -10.91 -5.23 -20.21
N GLU A 356 -11.76 -4.40 -19.63
CA GLU A 356 -12.52 -3.41 -20.39
C GLU A 356 -11.56 -2.47 -21.12
N THR A 357 -10.55 -1.95 -20.42
CA THR A 357 -9.53 -1.10 -21.02
C THR A 357 -8.81 -1.80 -22.18
N SER A 358 -8.35 -3.03 -21.99
CA SER A 358 -7.65 -3.80 -23.02
C SER A 358 -8.53 -4.04 -24.26
N ARG A 359 -9.81 -4.36 -24.04
CA ARG A 359 -10.80 -4.56 -25.12
C ARG A 359 -11.04 -3.28 -25.91
N ASP A 360 -11.25 -2.15 -25.22
CA ASP A 360 -11.56 -0.85 -25.85
C ASP A 360 -10.43 -0.37 -26.77
N VAL A 361 -9.18 -0.64 -26.42
CA VAL A 361 -8.02 -0.21 -27.20
C VAL A 361 -7.42 -1.30 -28.07
N CYS A 362 -8.03 -2.47 -28.11
CA CYS A 362 -7.58 -3.65 -28.87
C CYS A 362 -6.14 -4.08 -28.55
N ILE A 363 -5.74 -3.95 -27.28
CA ILE A 363 -4.44 -4.40 -26.77
C ILE A 363 -4.64 -5.64 -25.89
N PRO A 364 -3.81 -6.68 -26.04
CA PRO A 364 -3.95 -7.88 -25.22
C PRO A 364 -3.76 -7.60 -23.73
N MET A 365 -4.46 -8.36 -22.90
CA MET A 365 -4.25 -8.34 -21.45
C MET A 365 -2.83 -8.81 -21.14
N PRO A 366 -2.16 -8.16 -20.17
CA PRO A 366 -0.84 -8.61 -19.73
C PRO A 366 -0.93 -9.99 -19.08
N ARG A 367 0.13 -10.77 -19.25
CA ARG A 367 0.35 -11.97 -18.44
C ARG A 367 0.55 -11.55 -16.98
N VAL A 368 -0.22 -12.10 -16.05
CA VAL A 368 -0.08 -11.82 -14.62
C VAL A 368 0.54 -13.03 -13.94
N VAL A 369 1.76 -12.85 -13.42
CA VAL A 369 2.53 -13.93 -12.78
C VAL A 369 2.66 -13.65 -11.29
N LYS A 370 2.14 -14.57 -10.48
CA LYS A 370 2.25 -14.51 -9.02
C LYS A 370 3.49 -15.27 -8.55
N LYS A 371 4.27 -14.65 -7.67
CA LYS A 371 5.55 -15.16 -7.17
C LYS A 371 6.47 -15.58 -8.31
N PRO A 372 6.71 -14.68 -9.26
CA PRO A 372 7.49 -15.02 -10.45
C PRO A 372 8.89 -15.43 -10.06
N ASP A 373 9.42 -16.47 -10.71
CA ASP A 373 10.83 -16.79 -10.60
C ASP A 373 11.67 -15.73 -11.32
N ASN A 374 12.69 -15.20 -10.66
CA ASN A 374 13.53 -14.14 -11.21
C ASN A 374 14.25 -14.58 -12.50
N TYR A 375 14.71 -15.82 -12.55
CA TYR A 375 15.39 -16.33 -13.74
C TYR A 375 14.43 -16.45 -14.92
N ASP A 376 13.26 -17.03 -14.69
CA ASP A 376 12.24 -17.20 -15.73
C ASP A 376 11.72 -15.84 -16.20
N GLN A 377 11.52 -14.86 -15.31
CA GLN A 377 11.15 -13.50 -15.69
C GLN A 377 12.20 -12.84 -16.60
N ILE A 378 13.48 -12.96 -16.25
CA ILE A 378 14.58 -12.43 -17.08
C ILE A 378 14.60 -13.10 -18.44
N GLN A 379 14.34 -14.41 -18.54
CA GLN A 379 14.25 -15.09 -19.83
C GLN A 379 13.08 -14.57 -20.67
N ARG A 380 11.88 -14.49 -20.08
CA ARG A 380 10.70 -13.95 -20.78
C ARG A 380 10.88 -12.49 -21.21
N MET A 381 11.54 -11.69 -20.39
CA MET A 381 11.88 -10.31 -20.76
C MET A 381 12.86 -10.27 -21.94
N ARG A 382 13.84 -11.20 -21.99
CA ARG A 382 14.76 -11.33 -23.13
C ARG A 382 14.04 -11.71 -24.41
N GLU A 383 13.04 -12.59 -24.31
CA GLU A 383 12.25 -13.03 -25.47
C GLU A 383 11.34 -11.92 -25.99
N SER A 384 10.74 -11.15 -25.08
CA SER A 384 9.80 -10.08 -25.44
C SER A 384 10.47 -8.78 -25.85
N GLN A 385 11.76 -8.56 -25.53
CA GLN A 385 12.54 -7.36 -25.87
C GLN A 385 11.74 -6.05 -25.64
N PRO A 386 11.28 -5.74 -24.41
CA PRO A 386 10.45 -4.58 -24.18
C PRO A 386 11.23 -3.26 -24.36
N ASP A 387 10.54 -2.18 -24.73
CA ASP A 387 11.11 -0.84 -24.74
C ASP A 387 11.42 -0.34 -23.32
N LEU A 388 10.69 -0.81 -22.31
CA LEU A 388 10.89 -0.41 -20.93
C LEU A 388 10.68 -1.60 -19.98
N ALA A 389 11.63 -1.82 -19.09
CA ALA A 389 11.50 -2.74 -17.97
C ALA A 389 11.28 -2.00 -16.65
N ILE A 390 10.13 -2.21 -16.02
CA ILE A 390 9.86 -1.70 -14.66
C ILE A 390 10.30 -2.78 -13.68
N THR A 391 11.36 -2.52 -12.91
CA THR A 391 12.01 -3.54 -12.07
C THR A 391 12.19 -3.06 -10.64
N GLY A 392 12.40 -4.02 -9.71
CA GLY A 392 13.02 -3.71 -8.44
C GLY A 392 14.49 -3.32 -8.63
N MET A 393 15.06 -2.59 -7.67
CA MET A 393 16.47 -2.12 -7.75
C MET A 393 17.46 -3.26 -8.02
N ALA A 394 17.23 -4.45 -7.46
CA ALA A 394 18.12 -5.59 -7.63
C ALA A 394 18.08 -6.22 -9.02
N ASN A 395 17.02 -5.99 -9.79
CA ASN A 395 16.80 -6.61 -11.09
C ASN A 395 16.99 -5.64 -12.27
N ALA A 396 17.50 -4.43 -12.03
CA ALA A 396 17.72 -3.44 -13.08
C ALA A 396 18.91 -3.78 -13.99
N ASN A 397 20.02 -4.26 -13.42
CA ASN A 397 21.27 -4.49 -14.15
C ASN A 397 21.14 -5.45 -15.35
N PRO A 398 20.46 -6.62 -15.26
CA PRO A 398 20.35 -7.52 -16.40
C PRO A 398 19.66 -6.93 -17.64
N PRO A 399 18.56 -6.16 -17.56
CA PRO A 399 17.99 -5.45 -18.69
C PRO A 399 18.88 -4.30 -19.19
N GLU A 400 19.43 -3.48 -18.29
CA GLU A 400 20.33 -2.37 -18.66
C GLU A 400 21.56 -2.82 -19.43
N ALA A 401 22.17 -3.94 -19.02
CA ALA A 401 23.29 -4.54 -19.73
C ALA A 401 22.96 -4.98 -21.17
N ARG A 402 21.68 -4.99 -21.55
CA ARG A 402 21.17 -5.32 -22.89
C ARG A 402 20.61 -4.12 -23.64
N GLY A 403 20.78 -2.93 -23.09
CA GLY A 403 20.25 -1.71 -23.69
C GLY A 403 18.73 -1.53 -23.52
N ILE A 404 18.08 -2.30 -22.64
CA ILE A 404 16.66 -2.12 -22.31
C ILE A 404 16.58 -1.02 -21.25
N ASP A 405 15.80 0.00 -21.53
CA ASP A 405 15.53 1.05 -20.55
C ASP A 405 14.91 0.48 -19.28
N THR A 406 15.37 0.96 -18.14
CA THR A 406 14.83 0.53 -16.86
C THR A 406 14.18 1.66 -16.07
N LYS A 407 13.20 1.29 -15.28
CA LYS A 407 12.54 2.15 -14.30
C LYS A 407 12.40 1.41 -12.98
N TRP A 408 12.79 2.06 -11.89
CA TRP A 408 12.62 1.45 -10.59
C TRP A 408 11.17 1.55 -10.12
N SER A 409 10.55 0.40 -9.88
CA SER A 409 9.16 0.29 -9.43
C SER A 409 8.92 1.02 -8.11
N VAL A 410 9.94 1.10 -7.25
CA VAL A 410 9.87 1.78 -5.95
C VAL A 410 9.53 3.28 -6.08
N GLU A 411 9.87 3.92 -7.18
CA GLU A 411 9.57 5.34 -7.40
C GLU A 411 8.07 5.62 -7.40
N SER A 412 7.25 4.71 -7.92
CA SER A 412 5.79 4.85 -7.90
C SER A 412 5.19 4.82 -6.50
N THR A 413 5.93 4.31 -5.51
CA THR A 413 5.50 4.32 -4.11
C THR A 413 5.57 5.72 -3.48
N PHE A 414 6.41 6.59 -4.01
CA PHE A 414 6.59 7.97 -3.53
C PHE A 414 5.83 8.99 -4.37
N ALA A 415 5.41 8.58 -5.56
CA ALA A 415 4.71 9.47 -6.48
C ALA A 415 3.22 9.59 -6.13
N PRO A 416 2.60 10.73 -6.39
CA PRO A 416 1.17 10.88 -6.32
C PRO A 416 0.53 10.09 -7.47
N THR A 417 -0.08 8.93 -7.16
CA THR A 417 -0.66 8.03 -8.16
C THR A 417 -2.18 7.89 -8.09
N HIS A 418 -2.80 8.42 -7.04
CA HIS A 418 -4.23 8.25 -6.78
C HIS A 418 -5.04 9.48 -7.21
N GLY A 419 -6.26 9.23 -7.70
CA GLY A 419 -7.21 10.27 -8.08
C GLY A 419 -7.05 10.77 -9.52
N PHE A 420 -8.00 11.60 -9.95
CA PHE A 420 -7.99 12.20 -11.29
C PHE A 420 -6.82 13.17 -11.50
N ALA A 421 -6.51 13.96 -10.48
CA ALA A 421 -5.49 15.02 -10.58
C ALA A 421 -4.08 14.47 -10.86
N ASN A 422 -3.78 13.26 -10.44
CA ASN A 422 -2.45 12.67 -10.53
C ASN A 422 -2.24 11.79 -11.78
N THR A 423 -3.16 11.82 -12.73
CA THR A 423 -3.06 11.05 -13.98
C THR A 423 -1.78 11.34 -14.75
N ARG A 424 -1.44 12.63 -14.85
CA ARG A 424 -0.22 13.09 -15.54
C ARG A 424 1.04 12.57 -14.87
N ASP A 425 1.08 12.54 -13.55
CA ASP A 425 2.25 12.09 -12.78
C ASP A 425 2.54 10.61 -13.01
N ILE A 426 1.50 9.77 -13.11
CA ILE A 426 1.64 8.35 -13.42
C ILE A 426 2.25 8.16 -14.82
N LEU A 427 1.73 8.87 -15.83
CA LEU A 427 2.25 8.80 -17.20
C LEU A 427 3.69 9.32 -17.27
N GLN A 428 4.00 10.38 -16.54
CA GLN A 428 5.35 10.92 -16.46
C GLN A 428 6.33 9.91 -15.86
N LEU A 429 5.93 9.13 -14.86
CA LEU A 429 6.76 8.08 -14.30
C LEU A 429 7.19 7.06 -15.36
N VAL A 430 6.27 6.63 -16.22
CA VAL A 430 6.54 5.66 -17.29
C VAL A 430 7.36 6.31 -18.41
N THR A 431 6.99 7.51 -18.84
CA THR A 431 7.60 8.15 -20.03
C THR A 431 8.97 8.76 -19.78
N ARG A 432 9.33 9.05 -18.52
CA ARG A 432 10.60 9.73 -18.20
C ARG A 432 11.83 8.92 -18.62
N SER A 433 11.78 7.62 -18.46
CA SER A 433 12.88 6.72 -18.90
C SER A 433 12.96 6.68 -20.42
N LEU A 434 11.82 6.49 -21.10
CA LEU A 434 11.74 6.46 -22.56
C LEU A 434 12.18 7.77 -23.25
N ARG A 435 12.03 8.92 -22.57
CA ARG A 435 12.53 10.21 -23.06
C ARG A 435 14.06 10.33 -22.95
N ARG A 436 14.65 9.74 -21.92
CA ARG A 436 16.10 9.84 -21.70
C ARG A 436 16.88 9.09 -22.77
N SER A 437 16.41 7.94 -23.23
CA SER A 437 17.01 7.19 -24.30
C SER A 437 17.05 7.96 -25.61
N ASN A 438 15.98 8.72 -25.90
CA ASN A 438 15.93 9.56 -27.11
C ASN A 438 16.90 10.76 -27.06
N VAL A 439 17.32 11.20 -25.88
CA VAL A 439 18.28 12.31 -25.68
C VAL A 439 19.72 11.81 -25.71
N GLY A 440 19.93 10.54 -25.37
CA GLY A 440 21.25 9.89 -25.35
C GLY A 440 21.68 9.23 -26.67
N ASP A 441 20.91 9.36 -27.75
CA ASP A 441 21.29 8.84 -29.06
C ASP A 441 22.46 9.66 -29.63
N PRO A 442 23.68 9.12 -29.72
CA PRO A 442 24.84 9.82 -30.26
C PRO A 442 24.68 10.30 -31.70
N GLY A 443 23.65 9.80 -32.41
CA GLY A 443 23.30 10.27 -33.75
C GLY A 443 22.82 11.72 -33.83
N LEU A 444 22.39 12.32 -32.71
CA LEU A 444 21.97 13.73 -32.67
C LEU A 444 23.13 14.73 -32.52
N TYR A 445 24.32 14.27 -32.12
CA TYR A 445 25.51 15.11 -31.99
C TYR A 445 26.54 14.90 -33.11
N GLY A 446 26.25 14.07 -34.09
CA GLY A 446 27.16 13.67 -35.19
C GLY A 446 26.95 14.36 -36.55
N GLN A 447 26.05 15.32 -36.67
CA GLN A 447 25.78 16.06 -37.92
C GLN A 447 25.99 17.57 -37.85
N SER A 448 26.94 18.04 -37.08
CA SER A 448 27.53 19.35 -37.33
C SER A 448 29.01 19.17 -37.65
N GLU A 449 29.35 19.49 -38.93
CA GLU A 449 30.67 19.56 -39.53
C GLU A 449 31.11 18.33 -40.34
N LYS A 450 30.69 18.32 -41.63
CA LYS A 450 31.65 18.26 -42.77
C LYS A 450 31.06 19.01 -43.95
#